data_e52e2eb855bf74759eca6df780edf5fe
#
_entry.id   e52e2eb855bf74759eca6df780edf5fe
#
_cell.length_a   1.000
_cell.length_b   1.000
_cell.length_c   1.000
_cell.angle_alpha   90.00
_cell.angle_beta   90.00
_cell.angle_gamma   90.00
#
_symmetry.space_group_name_H-M   'P 1'
#
loop_
_entity.id
_entity.type
_entity.pdbx_description
1 polymer ?
#
loop_
_entity_poly.entity_id
_entity_poly.type
_entity_poly.pdbx_seq_one_letter_code
_entity_poly.pdbx_strand_id
1 'polypeptide(L)'
;VPIRSLDSGHRDQILAHLQALEPADRYLRFGYAANDEQIRRYVDQIAFERDVLFGIFNRRLHLIAMAHLAFSVDPQLRTCAEFGVSVAKASRGKGYGSRLFERAVVHARN
;
A
#
# COMPACT_ATOMS: atom_id res chain seq x y z
N VAL A 1 -10.60 9.75 -10.25
CA VAL A 1 -10.63 8.65 -9.28
C VAL A 1 -9.97 9.13 -7.99
N PRO A 2 -10.72 9.21 -6.89
CA PRO A 2 -10.18 9.75 -5.64
C PRO A 2 -9.25 8.77 -4.94
N ILE A 3 -8.31 9.32 -4.18
CA ILE A 3 -7.47 8.56 -3.27
C ILE A 3 -8.19 8.51 -1.94
N ARG A 4 -8.26 7.31 -1.35
CA ARG A 4 -8.91 7.10 -0.05
C ARG A 4 -7.91 6.62 0.98
N SER A 5 -8.12 7.02 2.23
CA SER A 5 -7.40 6.42 3.34
C SER A 5 -7.91 5.00 3.57
N LEU A 6 -6.99 4.09 3.83
CA LEU A 6 -7.33 2.69 4.11
C LEU A 6 -7.22 2.43 5.60
N ASP A 7 -8.17 1.66 6.13
CA ASP A 7 -8.19 1.29 7.55
C ASP A 7 -8.29 -0.24 7.69
N SER A 8 -8.43 -0.71 8.92
CA SER A 8 -8.49 -2.15 9.19
C SER A 8 -9.65 -2.86 8.50
N GLY A 9 -10.71 -2.14 8.16
CA GLY A 9 -11.83 -2.69 7.40
C GLY A 9 -11.50 -3.02 5.94
N HIS A 10 -10.35 -2.58 5.46
CA HIS A 10 -9.90 -2.82 4.07
C HIS A 10 -8.89 -3.96 3.95
N ARG A 11 -8.62 -4.72 5.04
CA ARG A 11 -7.61 -5.79 4.97
C ARG A 11 -7.85 -6.79 3.85
N ASP A 12 -9.10 -7.19 3.63
CA ASP A 12 -9.41 -8.16 2.58
C ASP A 12 -9.11 -7.61 1.19
N GLN A 13 -9.44 -6.35 0.93
CA GLN A 13 -9.15 -5.72 -0.35
C GLN A 13 -7.66 -5.52 -0.55
N ILE A 14 -6.92 -5.17 0.52
CA ILE A 14 -5.47 -5.03 0.47
C ILE A 14 -4.83 -6.39 0.15
N LEU A 15 -5.27 -7.44 0.83
CA LEU A 15 -4.77 -8.79 0.58
C LEU A 15 -4.99 -9.21 -0.87
N ALA A 16 -6.21 -9.03 -1.36
CA ALA A 16 -6.54 -9.39 -2.74
C ALA A 16 -5.69 -8.63 -3.75
N HIS A 17 -5.49 -7.32 -3.53
CA HIS A 17 -4.65 -6.49 -4.40
C HIS A 17 -3.21 -7.00 -4.45
N LEU A 18 -2.61 -7.25 -3.29
CA LEU A 18 -1.21 -7.65 -3.21
C LEU A 18 -1.00 -9.07 -3.75
N GLN A 19 -1.92 -9.99 -3.48
CA GLN A 19 -1.83 -11.36 -4.00
C GLN A 19 -2.05 -11.44 -5.50
N ALA A 20 -2.71 -10.45 -6.10
CA ALA A 20 -2.90 -10.38 -7.54
C ALA A 20 -1.64 -9.85 -8.26
N LEU A 21 -0.65 -9.33 -7.55
CA LEU A 21 0.60 -8.87 -8.17
C LEU A 21 1.37 -10.04 -8.76
N GLU A 22 1.98 -9.82 -9.93
CA GLU A 22 2.86 -10.80 -10.54
C GLU A 22 4.18 -10.89 -9.76
N PRO A 23 4.96 -11.98 -9.92
CA PRO A 23 6.20 -12.16 -9.15
C PRO A 23 7.18 -10.99 -9.25
N ALA A 24 7.35 -10.41 -10.43
CA ALA A 24 8.25 -9.27 -10.61
C ALA A 24 7.78 -8.05 -9.79
N ASP A 25 6.48 -7.83 -9.74
CA ASP A 25 5.91 -6.70 -8.99
C ASP A 25 5.97 -6.93 -7.49
N ARG A 26 5.82 -8.18 -7.06
CA ARG A 26 6.02 -8.54 -5.65
C ARG A 26 7.44 -8.26 -5.23
N TYR A 27 8.41 -8.59 -6.09
CA TYR A 27 9.83 -8.33 -5.82
C TYR A 27 10.09 -6.83 -5.67
N LEU A 28 9.52 -6.03 -6.58
CA LEU A 28 9.67 -4.57 -6.51
C LEU A 28 9.07 -3.99 -5.24
N ARG A 29 7.91 -4.53 -4.82
CA ARG A 29 7.20 -4.01 -3.64
C ARG A 29 7.85 -4.45 -2.33
N PHE A 30 8.29 -5.71 -2.24
CA PHE A 30 8.72 -6.31 -0.97
C PHE A 30 10.23 -6.50 -0.86
N GLY A 31 10.95 -6.40 -1.97
CA GLY A 31 12.39 -6.65 -2.00
C GLY A 31 12.77 -8.12 -2.08
N TYR A 32 11.77 -9.01 -2.21
CA TYR A 32 11.99 -10.44 -2.39
C TYR A 32 10.75 -11.05 -3.05
N ALA A 33 10.88 -12.30 -3.50
CA ALA A 33 9.80 -13.01 -4.19
C ALA A 33 8.78 -13.52 -3.15
N ALA A 34 7.94 -12.60 -2.65
CA ALA A 34 6.96 -12.93 -1.62
C ALA A 34 5.90 -13.88 -2.16
N ASN A 35 5.64 -14.98 -1.42
CA ASN A 35 4.54 -15.89 -1.75
C ASN A 35 3.25 -15.41 -1.08
N ASP A 36 2.13 -16.08 -1.40
CA ASP A 36 0.82 -15.68 -0.89
C ASP A 36 0.75 -15.69 0.63
N GLU A 37 1.40 -16.65 1.28
CA GLU A 37 1.39 -16.73 2.74
C GLU A 37 2.19 -15.59 3.37
N GLN A 38 3.31 -15.21 2.76
CA GLN A 38 4.10 -14.09 3.25
C GLN A 38 3.34 -12.77 3.10
N ILE A 39 2.60 -12.62 2.01
CA ILE A 39 1.76 -11.46 1.79
C ILE A 39 0.63 -11.43 2.83
N ARG A 40 0.01 -12.58 3.12
CA ARG A 40 -1.03 -12.66 4.14
C ARG A 40 -0.50 -12.22 5.50
N ARG A 41 0.69 -12.69 5.89
CA ARG A 41 1.31 -12.28 7.15
C ARG A 41 1.59 -10.79 7.19
N TYR A 42 2.07 -10.24 6.08
CA TYR A 42 2.30 -8.80 5.99
C TYR A 42 1.00 -8.02 6.24
N VAL A 43 -0.09 -8.42 5.57
CA VAL A 43 -1.38 -7.74 5.72
C VAL A 43 -1.92 -7.87 7.13
N ASP A 44 -1.81 -9.06 7.73
CA ASP A 44 -2.28 -9.29 9.09
C ASP A 44 -1.52 -8.45 10.12
N GLN A 45 -0.28 -8.11 9.84
CA GLN A 45 0.60 -7.37 10.75
C GLN A 45 0.56 -5.85 10.55
N ILE A 46 -0.20 -5.35 9.57
CA ILE A 46 -0.29 -3.89 9.36
C ILE A 46 -0.89 -3.24 10.62
N ALA A 47 -0.16 -2.26 11.14
CA ALA A 47 -0.57 -1.49 12.32
C ALA A 47 -1.27 -0.21 11.85
N PHE A 48 -2.57 -0.28 11.58
CA PHE A 48 -3.33 0.86 11.03
C PHE A 48 -3.36 2.06 11.97
N GLU A 49 -3.20 1.85 13.27
CA GLU A 49 -3.16 2.96 14.24
C GLU A 49 -1.83 3.72 14.20
N ARG A 50 -0.78 3.11 13.67
CA ARG A 50 0.54 3.72 13.57
C ARG A 50 0.88 4.14 12.16
N ASP A 51 0.53 3.30 11.18
CA ASP A 51 0.91 3.48 9.78
C ASP A 51 -0.19 4.21 9.02
N VAL A 52 0.18 4.74 7.85
CA VAL A 52 -0.76 5.42 6.97
C VAL A 52 -0.81 4.67 5.65
N LEU A 53 -2.03 4.33 5.22
CA LEU A 53 -2.25 3.66 3.95
C LEU A 53 -3.26 4.45 3.13
N PHE A 54 -2.95 4.60 1.85
CA PHE A 54 -3.84 5.23 0.87
C PHE A 54 -4.10 4.26 -0.27
N GLY A 55 -5.26 4.37 -0.88
CA GLY A 55 -5.59 3.50 -2.00
C GLY A 55 -6.53 4.13 -3.00
N ILE A 56 -6.56 3.51 -4.17
CA ILE A 56 -7.46 3.88 -5.26
C ILE A 56 -8.28 2.64 -5.60
N PHE A 57 -9.61 2.81 -5.61
CA PHE A 57 -10.55 1.75 -5.96
C PHE A 57 -11.11 2.00 -7.35
N ASN A 58 -11.40 0.93 -8.11
CA ASN A 58 -12.12 1.05 -9.35
C ASN A 58 -13.64 1.09 -9.08
N ARG A 59 -14.43 1.15 -10.16
CA ARG A 59 -15.90 1.21 -10.04
C ARG A 59 -16.50 -0.02 -9.37
N ARG A 60 -15.80 -1.15 -9.40
CA ARG A 60 -16.25 -2.39 -8.76
C ARG A 60 -15.77 -2.50 -7.32
N LEU A 61 -15.16 -1.42 -6.80
CA LEU A 61 -14.62 -1.35 -5.44
C LEU A 61 -13.47 -2.32 -5.21
N HIS A 62 -12.75 -2.70 -6.27
CA HIS A 62 -11.50 -3.43 -6.13
C HIS A 62 -10.37 -2.43 -5.94
N LEU A 63 -9.48 -2.72 -5.00
CA LEU A 63 -8.29 -1.89 -4.77
C LEU A 63 -7.30 -2.13 -5.91
N ILE A 64 -7.02 -1.09 -6.69
CA ILE A 64 -6.19 -1.20 -7.89
C ILE A 64 -4.82 -0.54 -7.73
N ALA A 65 -4.65 0.26 -6.69
CA ALA A 65 -3.35 0.86 -6.37
C ALA A 65 -3.35 1.23 -4.89
N MET A 66 -2.19 1.14 -4.26
CA MET A 66 -2.09 1.52 -2.85
C MET A 66 -0.69 1.97 -2.49
N ALA A 67 -0.59 2.76 -1.42
CA ALA A 67 0.65 3.16 -0.81
C ALA A 67 0.59 2.88 0.69
N HIS A 68 1.71 2.46 1.25
CA HIS A 68 1.85 2.19 2.67
C HIS A 68 3.04 2.95 3.22
N LEU A 69 2.80 3.84 4.18
CA LEU A 69 3.86 4.52 4.92
C LEU A 69 3.91 3.85 6.30
N ALA A 70 4.97 3.07 6.52
CA ALA A 70 5.20 2.43 7.81
C ALA A 70 6.09 3.34 8.65
N PHE A 71 5.64 3.68 9.85
CA PHE A 71 6.37 4.58 10.73
C PHE A 71 7.13 3.79 11.80
N SER A 72 8.13 4.45 12.39
CA SER A 72 8.92 3.86 13.46
C SER A 72 8.04 3.46 14.64
N VAL A 73 8.37 2.33 15.29
CA VAL A 73 7.67 1.91 16.51
C VAL A 73 7.96 2.86 17.68
N ASP A 74 9.03 3.64 17.60
CA ASP A 74 9.36 4.64 18.62
C ASP A 74 8.57 5.93 18.34
N PRO A 75 7.58 6.30 19.17
CA PRO A 75 6.77 7.49 18.93
C PRO A 75 7.57 8.79 18.91
N GLN A 76 8.75 8.79 19.54
CA GLN A 76 9.58 9.99 19.59
C GLN A 76 10.31 10.27 18.29
N LEU A 77 10.61 9.24 17.52
CA LEU A 77 11.31 9.39 16.26
C LEU A 77 10.42 9.89 15.13
N ARG A 78 9.15 9.47 15.10
CA ARG A 78 8.16 9.86 14.09
C ARG A 78 8.69 9.86 12.66
N THR A 79 9.56 8.90 12.37
CA THR A 79 10.22 8.80 11.06
C THR A 79 9.53 7.73 10.24
N CYS A 80 9.29 8.02 8.96
CA CYS A 80 8.80 7.01 8.04
C CYS A 80 9.90 5.98 7.84
N ALA A 81 9.69 4.76 8.35
CA ALA A 81 10.67 3.69 8.30
C ALA A 81 10.67 2.99 6.94
N GLU A 82 9.52 2.97 6.28
CA GLU A 82 9.37 2.28 5.01
C GLU A 82 8.22 2.89 4.21
N PHE A 83 8.42 2.99 2.91
CA PHE A 83 7.37 3.42 1.98
C PHE A 83 7.26 2.40 0.86
N GLY A 84 6.05 1.91 0.63
CA GLY A 84 5.78 0.99 -0.47
C GLY A 84 4.59 1.45 -1.28
N VAL A 85 4.67 1.28 -2.60
CA VAL A 85 3.57 1.59 -3.51
C VAL A 85 3.43 0.43 -4.50
N SER A 86 2.20 0.10 -4.85
CA SER A 86 1.91 -0.95 -5.82
C SER A 86 0.70 -0.56 -6.66
N VAL A 87 0.71 -0.94 -7.95
CA VAL A 87 -0.36 -0.68 -8.89
C VAL A 87 -0.67 -1.97 -9.63
N ALA A 88 -1.95 -2.34 -9.70
CA ALA A 88 -2.38 -3.52 -10.44
C ALA A 88 -1.97 -3.39 -11.91
N LYS A 89 -1.55 -4.51 -12.52
CA LYS A 89 -1.03 -4.52 -13.89
C LYS A 89 -1.99 -3.85 -14.88
N ALA A 90 -3.27 -4.16 -14.78
CA ALA A 90 -4.28 -3.61 -15.69
C ALA A 90 -4.51 -2.11 -15.50
N SER A 91 -4.00 -1.51 -14.43
CA SER A 91 -4.23 -0.10 -14.09
C SER A 91 -2.98 0.74 -14.26
N ARG A 92 -1.90 0.18 -14.80
CA ARG A 92 -0.65 0.91 -15.02
C ARG A 92 -0.79 1.92 -16.15
N GLY A 93 0.12 2.91 -16.13
CA GLY A 93 0.16 3.92 -17.18
C GLY A 93 -0.86 5.03 -17.00
N LYS A 94 -1.57 5.06 -15.88
CA LYS A 94 -2.58 6.08 -15.58
C LYS A 94 -2.13 7.08 -14.52
N GLY A 95 -0.87 7.02 -14.10
CA GLY A 95 -0.32 7.95 -13.13
C GLY A 95 -0.74 7.71 -11.69
N TYR A 96 -1.32 6.55 -11.36
CA TYR A 96 -1.79 6.27 -10.00
C TYR A 96 -0.64 6.22 -9.00
N GLY A 97 0.47 5.58 -9.37
CA GLY A 97 1.63 5.51 -8.50
C GLY A 97 2.17 6.90 -8.14
N SER A 98 2.28 7.79 -9.13
CA SER A 98 2.72 9.17 -8.90
C SER A 98 1.75 9.93 -7.99
N ARG A 99 0.45 9.75 -8.19
CA ARG A 99 -0.56 10.42 -7.36
C ARG A 99 -0.49 9.96 -5.91
N LEU A 100 -0.29 8.66 -5.69
CA LEU A 100 -0.13 8.11 -4.35
C LEU A 100 1.14 8.61 -3.69
N PHE A 101 2.24 8.68 -4.46
CA PHE A 101 3.49 9.23 -3.95
C PHE A 101 3.34 10.69 -3.53
N GLU A 102 2.68 11.51 -4.36
CA GLU A 102 2.43 12.91 -4.02
C GLU A 102 1.61 13.05 -2.74
N ARG A 103 0.57 12.22 -2.58
CA ARG A 103 -0.23 12.23 -1.36
C ARG A 103 0.62 11.86 -0.15
N ALA A 104 1.50 10.88 -0.29
CA ALA A 104 2.39 10.46 0.78
C ALA A 104 3.35 11.58 1.18
N VAL A 105 3.91 12.29 0.20
CA VAL A 105 4.81 13.43 0.46
C VAL A 105 4.07 14.54 1.20
N VAL A 106 2.87 14.87 0.77
CA VAL A 106 2.07 15.90 1.45
C VAL A 106 1.79 15.49 2.89
N HIS A 107 1.41 14.24 3.12
CA HIS A 107 1.16 13.73 4.47
C HIS A 107 2.40 13.83 5.34
N ALA A 108 3.56 13.46 4.81
CA ALA A 108 4.80 13.45 5.57
C ALA A 108 5.28 14.85 5.97
N ARG A 109 4.86 15.88 5.23
CA ARG A 109 5.20 17.28 5.55
C ARG A 109 4.34 17.87 6.66
N ASN A 110 3.21 17.27 6.92
CA ASN A 110 2.28 17.73 7.93
C ASN A 110 2.46 16.93 9.22
#